data_75f5858ba64ea2328532d6e0a006268c
#
_entry.id   75f5858ba64ea2328532d6e0a006268c
#
_cell.length_a   1.000
_cell.length_b   1.000
_cell.length_c   1.000
_cell.angle_alpha   90.00
_cell.angle_beta   90.00
_cell.angle_gamma   90.00
#
_symmetry.space_group_name_H-M   'P 1'
#
loop_
_entity.id
_entity.type
_entity.pdbx_description
1 polymer ?
#
loop_
_entity_poly.entity_id
_entity_poly.type
_entity_poly.pdbx_seq_one_letter_code
_entity_poly.pdbx_strand_id
1 'polypeptide(L)'
;MKPKNSEPEPKRYPSDLTRTQWKRLKRLLPPAKPGGRPRSVQLREVLNGNFSIARGGCAWRMMPTDLPPWSTCYDYFRKWRDDGTWAKINDALRTPVRHRDQRAKSPSMGLMDSQSVKTTEQGGPRGKDPPKKVSGRKRHLVVDTLGMVVAAVVHSAGLQDRDGAKLVLKKRVGRFPRLKKILADGISNGGIAEWAKEVGAWIFELVIRPKEESEEERKKFKVLKWRWIVERTFAWLGRYRRLSKDYEGTEASSESWIYLALIHLMLRRLDPA
;
A
#
# COMPACT_ATOMS: atom_id res chain seq x y z
N MET A 1 -28.64 21.71 -28.81
CA MET A 1 -27.84 22.41 -27.80
C MET A 1 -26.63 21.54 -27.46
N LYS A 2 -25.43 21.92 -27.93
CA LYS A 2 -24.19 21.19 -27.60
C LYS A 2 -23.87 21.44 -26.13
N PRO A 3 -23.43 20.40 -25.36
CA PRO A 3 -23.02 20.63 -23.96
C PRO A 3 -21.80 21.56 -23.96
N LYS A 4 -21.92 22.67 -23.21
CA LYS A 4 -20.78 23.56 -22.93
C LYS A 4 -19.58 22.75 -22.50
N ASN A 5 -18.47 22.85 -23.22
CA ASN A 5 -17.15 22.45 -22.75
C ASN A 5 -16.87 23.19 -21.43
N SER A 6 -17.21 22.57 -20.31
CA SER A 6 -16.77 23.09 -19.04
C SER A 6 -15.26 22.90 -18.96
N GLU A 7 -14.53 23.99 -18.89
CA GLU A 7 -13.11 23.99 -18.56
C GLU A 7 -12.84 23.05 -17.36
N PRO A 8 -11.71 22.34 -17.34
CA PRO A 8 -11.40 21.51 -16.21
C PRO A 8 -11.32 22.38 -14.95
N GLU A 9 -12.16 22.09 -13.94
CA GLU A 9 -12.05 22.76 -12.65
C GLU A 9 -10.60 22.73 -12.18
N PRO A 10 -9.99 23.88 -11.86
CA PRO A 10 -8.60 23.93 -11.43
C PRO A 10 -8.45 23.11 -10.16
N LYS A 11 -7.36 22.32 -10.08
CA LYS A 11 -7.00 21.59 -8.86
C LYS A 11 -6.68 22.61 -7.77
N ARG A 12 -7.33 22.50 -6.63
CA ARG A 12 -7.00 23.30 -5.43
C ARG A 12 -5.67 22.86 -4.81
N TYR A 13 -5.43 21.54 -4.81
CA TYR A 13 -4.23 20.93 -4.24
C TYR A 13 -3.56 19.97 -5.24
N PRO A 14 -2.22 19.83 -5.18
CA PRO A 14 -1.50 18.86 -6.02
C PRO A 14 -1.92 17.39 -5.80
N SER A 15 -2.61 17.10 -4.69
CA SER A 15 -3.15 15.78 -4.37
C SER A 15 -4.54 15.53 -4.91
N ASP A 16 -5.22 16.55 -5.46
CA ASP A 16 -6.59 16.42 -5.93
C ASP A 16 -6.70 15.53 -7.16
N LEU A 17 -7.82 14.82 -7.22
CA LEU A 17 -8.16 13.97 -8.35
C LEU A 17 -8.48 14.82 -9.60
N THR A 18 -7.88 14.46 -10.73
CA THR A 18 -8.35 14.96 -12.02
C THR A 18 -9.73 14.40 -12.34
N ARG A 19 -10.41 14.98 -13.34
CA ARG A 19 -11.70 14.48 -13.82
C ARG A 19 -11.60 13.02 -14.31
N THR A 20 -10.51 12.68 -15.02
CA THR A 20 -10.26 11.31 -15.53
C THR A 20 -10.00 10.33 -14.41
N GLN A 21 -9.16 10.67 -13.43
CA GLN A 21 -8.90 9.88 -12.25
C GLN A 21 -10.16 9.62 -11.44
N TRP A 22 -10.98 10.67 -11.23
CA TRP A 22 -12.28 10.55 -10.58
C TRP A 22 -13.23 9.62 -11.33
N LYS A 23 -13.38 9.78 -12.66
CA LYS A 23 -14.23 8.91 -13.48
C LYS A 23 -13.86 7.43 -13.34
N ARG A 24 -12.56 7.12 -13.24
CA ARG A 24 -12.06 5.77 -13.01
C ARG A 24 -12.39 5.28 -11.59
N LEU A 25 -12.07 6.08 -10.59
CA LEU A 25 -12.20 5.71 -9.18
C LEU A 25 -13.68 5.58 -8.75
N LYS A 26 -14.55 6.45 -9.24
CA LYS A 26 -16.00 6.45 -8.93
C LYS A 26 -16.64 5.08 -9.17
N ARG A 27 -16.23 4.36 -10.22
CA ARG A 27 -16.78 3.05 -10.58
C ARG A 27 -16.37 1.93 -9.61
N LEU A 28 -15.35 2.16 -8.79
CA LEU A 28 -14.81 1.20 -7.84
C LEU A 28 -15.32 1.45 -6.41
N LEU A 29 -16.00 2.57 -6.19
CA LEU A 29 -16.55 2.90 -4.88
C LEU A 29 -17.85 2.17 -4.63
N PRO A 30 -18.12 1.76 -3.37
CA PRO A 30 -19.38 1.16 -3.00
C PRO A 30 -20.56 2.11 -3.28
N PRO A 31 -21.70 1.58 -3.74
CA PRO A 31 -22.92 2.35 -3.90
C PRO A 31 -23.39 2.91 -2.54
N ALA A 32 -24.36 3.83 -2.58
CA ALA A 32 -25.07 4.26 -1.38
C ALA A 32 -25.81 3.06 -0.78
N LYS A 33 -25.84 2.98 0.55
CA LYS A 33 -26.67 1.96 1.21
C LYS A 33 -28.16 2.25 0.91
N PRO A 34 -28.98 1.23 0.67
CA PRO A 34 -30.42 1.40 0.57
C PRO A 34 -30.99 1.84 1.93
N GLY A 35 -32.00 2.70 1.90
CA GLY A 35 -32.67 3.22 3.12
C GLY A 35 -31.86 4.30 3.85
N GLY A 36 -32.49 4.94 4.81
CA GLY A 36 -31.91 6.02 5.61
C GLY A 36 -31.75 7.34 4.86
N ARG A 37 -31.01 8.29 5.47
CA ARG A 37 -30.77 9.61 4.89
C ARG A 37 -29.92 9.49 3.61
N PRO A 38 -30.37 10.06 2.48
CA PRO A 38 -29.58 10.07 1.23
C PRO A 38 -28.20 10.68 1.42
N ARG A 39 -27.20 10.16 0.69
CA ARG A 39 -25.85 10.69 0.68
C ARG A 39 -25.84 12.08 0.05
N SER A 40 -25.54 13.12 0.84
CA SER A 40 -25.39 14.50 0.36
C SER A 40 -23.95 14.88 0.05
N VAL A 41 -22.95 14.14 0.57
CA VAL A 41 -21.54 14.46 0.40
C VAL A 41 -21.02 14.03 -0.96
N GLN A 42 -20.18 14.87 -1.57
CA GLN A 42 -19.47 14.55 -2.81
C GLN A 42 -18.26 13.67 -2.51
N LEU A 43 -18.32 12.39 -2.90
CA LEU A 43 -17.24 11.42 -2.64
C LEU A 43 -15.89 11.79 -3.26
N ARG A 44 -15.89 12.57 -4.36
CA ARG A 44 -14.65 13.11 -4.94
C ARG A 44 -13.93 13.98 -3.93
N GLU A 45 -14.65 14.87 -3.29
CA GLU A 45 -14.06 15.79 -2.31
C GLU A 45 -13.63 15.06 -1.02
N VAL A 46 -14.38 14.04 -0.58
CA VAL A 46 -13.94 13.16 0.51
C VAL A 46 -12.62 12.48 0.20
N LEU A 47 -12.44 11.98 -1.02
CA LEU A 47 -11.19 11.36 -1.47
C LEU A 47 -10.06 12.39 -1.59
N ASN A 48 -10.35 13.60 -2.09
CA ASN A 48 -9.38 14.70 -2.12
C ASN A 48 -8.89 15.01 -0.70
N GLY A 49 -9.79 15.07 0.29
CA GLY A 49 -9.42 15.23 1.70
C GLY A 49 -8.51 14.10 2.21
N ASN A 50 -8.85 12.85 1.92
CA ASN A 50 -8.01 11.70 2.31
C ASN A 50 -6.62 11.74 1.63
N PHE A 51 -6.56 12.09 0.33
CA PHE A 51 -5.28 12.22 -0.37
C PHE A 51 -4.46 13.42 0.13
N SER A 52 -5.12 14.52 0.50
CA SER A 52 -4.47 15.68 1.10
C SER A 52 -3.78 15.30 2.41
N ILE A 53 -4.46 14.58 3.31
CA ILE A 53 -3.86 14.05 4.56
C ILE A 53 -2.73 13.08 4.27
N ALA A 54 -2.91 12.15 3.34
CA ALA A 54 -1.85 11.21 2.99
C ALA A 54 -0.58 11.92 2.53
N ARG A 55 -0.72 12.91 1.65
CA ARG A 55 0.40 13.65 1.06
C ARG A 55 1.01 14.67 2.03
N GLY A 56 0.16 15.45 2.71
CA GLY A 56 0.56 16.53 3.61
C GLY A 56 0.98 16.05 4.99
N GLY A 57 0.43 14.94 5.47
CA GLY A 57 0.73 14.34 6.78
C GLY A 57 0.11 15.06 7.97
N CYS A 58 -0.79 16.02 7.76
CA CYS A 58 -1.42 16.78 8.85
C CYS A 58 -2.35 15.89 9.71
N ALA A 59 -2.62 16.34 10.93
CA ALA A 59 -3.65 15.73 11.76
C ALA A 59 -5.04 15.96 11.15
N TRP A 60 -5.99 15.05 11.40
CA TRP A 60 -7.35 15.14 10.86
C TRP A 60 -8.01 16.50 11.13
N ARG A 61 -7.87 17.02 12.36
CA ARG A 61 -8.46 18.30 12.77
C ARG A 61 -7.79 19.53 12.15
N MET A 62 -6.63 19.34 11.49
CA MET A 62 -5.88 20.38 10.77
C MET A 62 -6.09 20.31 9.25
N MET A 63 -7.07 19.55 8.82
CA MET A 63 -7.43 19.47 7.40
C MET A 63 -7.93 20.84 6.91
N PRO A 64 -7.58 21.28 5.68
CA PRO A 64 -8.06 22.53 5.12
C PRO A 64 -9.59 22.66 5.14
N THR A 65 -10.09 23.85 5.44
CA THR A 65 -11.53 24.13 5.63
C THR A 65 -12.32 24.18 4.32
N ASP A 66 -11.66 24.34 3.19
CA ASP A 66 -12.25 24.28 1.85
C ASP A 66 -12.48 22.84 1.33
N LEU A 67 -12.03 21.84 2.10
CA LEU A 67 -12.37 20.43 1.93
C LEU A 67 -13.58 20.05 2.83
N PRO A 68 -14.24 18.90 2.60
CA PRO A 68 -15.31 18.47 3.48
C PRO A 68 -14.82 18.37 4.94
N PRO A 69 -15.72 18.49 5.92
CA PRO A 69 -15.36 18.37 7.34
C PRO A 69 -14.48 17.14 7.60
N TRP A 70 -13.42 17.34 8.37
CA TRP A 70 -12.45 16.26 8.68
C TRP A 70 -13.14 15.00 9.22
N SER A 71 -14.19 15.15 10.04
CA SER A 71 -14.96 14.04 10.59
C SER A 71 -15.62 13.20 9.48
N THR A 72 -16.18 13.86 8.46
CA THR A 72 -16.75 13.18 7.29
C THR A 72 -15.69 12.40 6.52
N CYS A 73 -14.53 13.02 6.25
CA CYS A 73 -13.43 12.34 5.57
C CYS A 73 -12.91 11.15 6.37
N TYR A 74 -12.78 11.32 7.69
CA TYR A 74 -12.36 10.25 8.60
C TYR A 74 -13.36 9.10 8.67
N ASP A 75 -14.67 9.39 8.71
CA ASP A 75 -15.72 8.37 8.74
C ASP A 75 -15.71 7.52 7.47
N TYR A 76 -15.51 8.13 6.30
CA TYR A 76 -15.34 7.36 5.05
C TYR A 76 -14.03 6.58 5.03
N PHE A 77 -12.92 7.16 5.52
CA PHE A 77 -11.65 6.44 5.65
C PHE A 77 -11.82 5.20 6.51
N ARG A 78 -12.43 5.34 7.69
CA ARG A 78 -12.70 4.25 8.63
C ARG A 78 -13.64 3.21 8.04
N LYS A 79 -14.76 3.62 7.45
CA LYS A 79 -15.72 2.73 6.80
C LYS A 79 -15.05 1.88 5.72
N TRP A 80 -14.26 2.48 4.86
CA TRP A 80 -13.58 1.78 3.76
C TRP A 80 -12.38 0.95 4.22
N ARG A 81 -11.83 1.24 5.40
CA ARG A 81 -10.91 0.37 6.11
C ARG A 81 -11.62 -0.89 6.59
N ASP A 82 -12.74 -0.71 7.30
CA ASP A 82 -13.45 -1.79 8.00
C ASP A 82 -14.13 -2.77 7.03
N ASP A 83 -14.63 -2.30 5.89
CA ASP A 83 -15.25 -3.12 4.85
C ASP A 83 -14.27 -3.63 3.76
N GLY A 84 -13.00 -3.28 3.88
CA GLY A 84 -11.92 -3.69 2.97
C GLY A 84 -11.95 -2.99 1.61
N THR A 85 -12.70 -1.91 1.44
CA THR A 85 -12.83 -1.17 0.18
C THR A 85 -11.46 -0.68 -0.33
N TRP A 86 -10.56 -0.20 0.55
CA TRP A 86 -9.23 0.25 0.12
C TRP A 86 -8.43 -0.85 -0.57
N ALA A 87 -8.43 -2.06 -0.02
CA ALA A 87 -7.75 -3.20 -0.62
C ALA A 87 -8.39 -3.62 -1.96
N LYS A 88 -9.73 -3.60 -2.04
CA LYS A 88 -10.48 -3.91 -3.28
C LYS A 88 -10.16 -2.92 -4.40
N ILE A 89 -10.13 -1.62 -4.10
CA ILE A 89 -9.76 -0.56 -5.07
C ILE A 89 -8.31 -0.73 -5.53
N ASN A 90 -7.38 -0.99 -4.60
CA ASN A 90 -5.98 -1.26 -4.93
C ASN A 90 -5.86 -2.45 -5.92
N ASP A 91 -6.54 -3.55 -5.66
CA ASP A 91 -6.53 -4.72 -6.52
C ASP A 91 -7.12 -4.42 -7.91
N ALA A 92 -8.22 -3.67 -7.97
CA ALA A 92 -8.86 -3.28 -9.21
C ALA A 92 -7.98 -2.36 -10.07
N LEU A 93 -7.29 -1.39 -9.46
CA LEU A 93 -6.40 -0.46 -10.18
C LEU A 93 -5.07 -1.10 -10.61
N ARG A 94 -4.58 -2.11 -9.88
CA ARG A 94 -3.36 -2.83 -10.28
C ARG A 94 -3.53 -3.50 -11.66
N THR A 95 -4.68 -4.05 -11.96
CA THR A 95 -4.95 -4.72 -13.24
C THR A 95 -4.69 -3.82 -14.46
N PRO A 96 -5.30 -2.63 -14.60
CA PRO A 96 -5.03 -1.74 -15.73
C PRO A 96 -3.59 -1.20 -15.73
N VAL A 97 -2.95 -0.98 -14.57
CA VAL A 97 -1.52 -0.62 -14.52
C VAL A 97 -0.67 -1.72 -15.14
N ARG A 98 -0.91 -2.97 -14.78
CA ARG A 98 -0.19 -4.11 -15.36
C ARG A 98 -0.43 -4.25 -16.86
N HIS A 99 -1.68 -4.08 -17.29
CA HIS A 99 -2.04 -4.15 -18.71
C HIS A 99 -1.34 -3.07 -19.54
N ARG A 100 -1.27 -1.84 -19.04
CA ARG A 100 -0.55 -0.74 -19.69
C ARG A 100 0.94 -1.08 -19.91
N ASP A 101 1.56 -1.77 -18.96
CA ASP A 101 2.95 -2.22 -19.04
C ASP A 101 3.08 -3.61 -19.70
N GLN A 102 2.10 -4.01 -20.52
CA GLN A 102 2.06 -5.28 -21.27
C GLN A 102 2.25 -6.52 -20.39
N ARG A 103 1.76 -6.47 -19.14
CA ARG A 103 1.80 -7.57 -18.20
C ARG A 103 0.43 -8.22 -18.03
N ALA A 104 0.41 -9.52 -17.80
CA ALA A 104 -0.83 -10.23 -17.49
C ALA A 104 -1.52 -9.64 -16.24
N LYS A 105 -2.87 -9.68 -16.21
CA LYS A 105 -3.72 -9.14 -15.13
C LYS A 105 -3.29 -9.60 -13.73
N SER A 106 -2.99 -10.89 -13.59
CA SER A 106 -2.52 -11.49 -12.33
C SER A 106 -1.00 -11.68 -12.36
N PRO A 107 -0.27 -11.31 -11.30
CA PRO A 107 1.16 -11.55 -11.20
C PRO A 107 1.46 -13.06 -11.08
N SER A 108 2.60 -13.50 -11.64
CA SER A 108 3.13 -14.87 -11.47
C SER A 108 4.22 -14.92 -10.39
N MET A 109 4.79 -13.76 -10.03
CA MET A 109 5.84 -13.62 -9.03
C MET A 109 5.52 -12.45 -8.11
N GLY A 110 5.77 -12.64 -6.81
CA GLY A 110 5.72 -11.64 -5.77
C GLY A 110 7.12 -11.38 -5.19
N LEU A 111 7.37 -10.16 -4.79
CA LEU A 111 8.58 -9.72 -4.10
C LEU A 111 8.18 -9.26 -2.72
N MET A 112 8.80 -9.80 -1.70
CA MET A 112 8.43 -9.54 -0.31
C MET A 112 9.60 -8.91 0.45
N ASP A 113 9.27 -7.89 1.23
CA ASP A 113 10.22 -7.27 2.16
C ASP A 113 9.46 -6.58 3.30
N SER A 114 10.20 -6.15 4.34
CA SER A 114 9.67 -5.48 5.51
C SER A 114 10.40 -4.17 5.81
N GLN A 115 9.63 -3.17 6.21
CA GLN A 115 10.13 -1.89 6.69
C GLN A 115 9.67 -1.65 8.12
N SER A 116 10.62 -1.44 9.04
CA SER A 116 10.32 -1.00 10.40
C SER A 116 10.22 0.51 10.46
N VAL A 117 9.16 1.02 11.08
CA VAL A 117 8.88 2.45 11.22
C VAL A 117 8.59 2.80 12.68
N LYS A 118 9.06 3.96 13.11
CA LYS A 118 8.75 4.48 14.45
C LYS A 118 7.27 4.80 14.57
N THR A 119 6.68 4.50 15.71
CA THR A 119 5.34 5.00 16.11
C THR A 119 5.47 6.32 16.88
N THR A 120 4.32 6.93 17.11
CA THR A 120 4.18 8.09 17.99
C THR A 120 3.54 7.67 19.32
N GLU A 121 3.20 8.67 20.16
CA GLU A 121 2.53 8.50 21.45
C GLU A 121 1.06 8.03 21.35
N GLN A 122 0.48 7.98 20.17
CA GLN A 122 -0.94 7.56 19.94
C GLN A 122 -1.30 6.18 20.50
N GLY A 123 -0.30 5.38 20.90
CA GLY A 123 -0.53 4.06 21.45
C GLY A 123 -0.77 2.97 20.40
N GLY A 124 -1.41 1.89 20.82
CA GLY A 124 -1.66 0.70 19.99
C GLY A 124 -0.48 -0.28 19.93
N PRO A 125 -0.62 -1.42 19.23
CA PRO A 125 0.42 -2.45 19.17
C PRO A 125 1.73 -1.89 18.61
N ARG A 126 2.82 -2.10 19.35
CA ARG A 126 4.19 -1.71 18.98
C ARG A 126 5.20 -2.64 19.61
N GLY A 127 6.43 -2.66 19.10
CA GLY A 127 7.52 -3.47 19.65
C GLY A 127 8.87 -2.97 19.18
N LYS A 128 9.93 -3.66 19.58
CA LYS A 128 11.30 -3.34 19.18
C LYS A 128 11.75 -4.27 18.05
N ASP A 129 12.42 -3.73 17.06
CA ASP A 129 13.20 -4.44 16.05
C ASP A 129 14.69 -4.22 16.37
N PRO A 130 15.32 -5.15 17.12
CA PRO A 130 16.69 -4.93 17.58
C PRO A 130 17.72 -4.77 16.44
N PRO A 131 17.68 -5.58 15.37
CA PRO A 131 18.61 -5.43 14.25
C PRO A 131 18.54 -4.05 13.59
N LYS A 132 17.33 -3.49 13.44
CA LYS A 132 17.12 -2.18 12.81
C LYS A 132 17.13 -1.02 13.82
N LYS A 133 17.26 -1.31 15.12
CA LYS A 133 17.22 -0.32 16.24
C LYS A 133 15.98 0.58 16.18
N VAL A 134 14.82 0.04 15.78
CA VAL A 134 13.56 0.76 15.66
C VAL A 134 12.55 0.24 16.68
N SER A 135 11.94 1.16 17.44
CA SER A 135 10.77 0.88 18.27
C SER A 135 9.52 1.38 17.53
N GLY A 136 8.57 0.48 17.22
CA GLY A 136 7.38 0.85 16.48
C GLY A 136 6.68 -0.33 15.83
N ARG A 137 6.33 -0.19 14.56
CA ARG A 137 5.65 -1.20 13.75
C ARG A 137 6.47 -1.62 12.55
N LYS A 138 6.16 -2.79 12.04
CA LYS A 138 6.77 -3.35 10.84
C LYS A 138 5.71 -3.47 9.75
N ARG A 139 6.02 -2.95 8.56
CA ARG A 139 5.20 -3.01 7.35
C ARG A 139 5.73 -4.11 6.46
N HIS A 140 5.02 -5.23 6.36
CA HIS A 140 5.33 -6.30 5.42
C HIS A 140 4.54 -6.09 4.14
N LEU A 141 5.24 -6.06 3.00
CA LEU A 141 4.64 -5.91 1.68
C LEU A 141 4.96 -7.12 0.81
N VAL A 142 3.99 -7.55 0.04
CA VAL A 142 4.21 -8.34 -1.16
C VAL A 142 3.84 -7.46 -2.33
N VAL A 143 4.78 -7.26 -3.26
CA VAL A 143 4.57 -6.46 -4.47
C VAL A 143 4.75 -7.33 -5.72
N ASP A 144 4.16 -6.93 -6.82
CA ASP A 144 4.42 -7.56 -8.11
C ASP A 144 5.71 -7.00 -8.76
N THR A 145 6.05 -7.48 -9.94
CA THR A 145 7.25 -7.07 -10.68
C THR A 145 7.25 -5.60 -11.14
N LEU A 146 6.12 -4.91 -11.03
CA LEU A 146 6.01 -3.47 -11.27
C LEU A 146 6.09 -2.65 -9.97
N GLY A 147 6.18 -3.32 -8.81
CA GLY A 147 6.17 -2.69 -7.49
C GLY A 147 4.76 -2.36 -7.00
N MET A 148 3.71 -2.88 -7.65
CA MET A 148 2.34 -2.67 -7.18
C MET A 148 2.01 -3.64 -6.05
N VAL A 149 1.51 -3.11 -4.93
CA VAL A 149 1.21 -3.93 -3.75
C VAL A 149 0.14 -4.97 -4.06
N VAL A 150 0.50 -6.23 -3.83
CA VAL A 150 -0.38 -7.39 -3.85
C VAL A 150 -0.99 -7.60 -2.47
N ALA A 151 -0.17 -7.50 -1.42
CA ALA A 151 -0.61 -7.59 -0.03
C ALA A 151 0.20 -6.64 0.86
N ALA A 152 -0.44 -6.13 1.90
CA ALA A 152 0.20 -5.38 2.97
C ALA A 152 -0.31 -5.89 4.34
N VAL A 153 0.60 -6.00 5.30
CA VAL A 153 0.29 -6.23 6.71
C VAL A 153 1.17 -5.29 7.54
N VAL A 154 0.56 -4.70 8.53
CA VAL A 154 1.27 -3.93 9.57
C VAL A 154 1.09 -4.65 10.89
N HIS A 155 2.17 -4.76 11.67
CA HIS A 155 2.16 -5.41 12.97
C HIS A 155 3.26 -4.83 13.87
N SER A 156 3.31 -5.26 15.13
CA SER A 156 4.37 -4.90 16.06
C SER A 156 5.76 -5.19 15.47
N ALA A 157 6.71 -4.26 15.60
CA ALA A 157 8.07 -4.44 15.10
C ALA A 157 8.83 -5.58 15.82
N GLY A 158 8.36 -6.01 17.01
CA GLY A 158 8.92 -7.14 17.74
C GLY A 158 8.60 -8.51 17.14
N LEU A 159 7.63 -8.59 16.22
CA LEU A 159 7.35 -9.84 15.51
C LEU A 159 8.48 -10.16 14.52
N GLN A 160 8.92 -11.41 14.50
CA GLN A 160 9.97 -11.86 13.58
C GLN A 160 9.52 -11.76 12.12
N ASP A 161 10.48 -11.50 11.22
CA ASP A 161 10.17 -11.32 9.79
C ASP A 161 9.51 -12.56 9.17
N ARG A 162 9.88 -13.76 9.63
CA ARG A 162 9.26 -15.02 9.23
C ARG A 162 7.75 -15.07 9.55
N ASP A 163 7.37 -14.64 10.74
CA ASP A 163 5.97 -14.70 11.17
C ASP A 163 5.15 -13.59 10.50
N GLY A 164 5.73 -12.40 10.34
CA GLY A 164 5.14 -11.33 9.54
C GLY A 164 4.95 -11.73 8.07
N ALA A 165 5.88 -12.47 7.50
CA ALA A 165 5.77 -13.04 6.16
C ALA A 165 4.56 -13.99 6.03
N LYS A 166 4.37 -14.88 7.01
CA LYS A 166 3.18 -15.75 7.05
C LYS A 166 1.88 -14.95 7.11
N LEU A 167 1.84 -13.87 7.90
CA LEU A 167 0.65 -13.02 8.00
C LEU A 167 0.31 -12.36 6.67
N VAL A 168 1.29 -11.78 5.95
CA VAL A 168 1.03 -11.10 4.69
C VAL A 168 0.63 -12.07 3.57
N LEU A 169 1.23 -13.25 3.54
CA LEU A 169 0.90 -14.27 2.54
C LEU A 169 -0.49 -14.88 2.78
N LYS A 170 -0.89 -15.14 4.02
CA LYS A 170 -2.23 -15.63 4.35
C LYS A 170 -3.35 -14.76 3.80
N LYS A 171 -3.16 -13.43 3.74
CA LYS A 171 -4.15 -12.50 3.13
C LYS A 171 -4.42 -12.76 1.65
N ARG A 172 -3.60 -13.56 0.97
CA ARG A 172 -3.65 -13.75 -0.49
C ARG A 172 -3.80 -15.19 -0.95
N VAL A 173 -3.93 -16.13 -0.04
CA VAL A 173 -4.24 -17.52 -0.40
C VAL A 173 -5.49 -17.56 -1.28
N GLY A 174 -5.43 -18.28 -2.39
CA GLY A 174 -6.53 -18.45 -3.33
C GLY A 174 -6.90 -17.25 -4.20
N ARG A 175 -6.35 -16.05 -3.96
CA ARG A 175 -6.74 -14.84 -4.72
C ARG A 175 -5.96 -14.60 -6.02
N PHE A 176 -4.79 -15.21 -6.16
CA PHE A 176 -3.92 -15.02 -7.33
C PHE A 176 -3.47 -16.39 -7.86
N PRO A 177 -4.26 -17.06 -8.67
CA PRO A 177 -3.97 -18.43 -9.12
C PRO A 177 -2.68 -18.54 -9.95
N ARG A 178 -2.22 -17.42 -10.55
CA ARG A 178 -0.96 -17.37 -11.29
C ARG A 178 0.26 -17.09 -10.42
N LEU A 179 0.09 -16.63 -9.17
CA LEU A 179 1.19 -16.35 -8.27
C LEU A 179 1.82 -17.65 -7.79
N LYS A 180 2.96 -18.00 -8.36
CA LYS A 180 3.65 -19.27 -8.09
C LYS A 180 4.98 -19.08 -7.36
N LYS A 181 5.58 -17.88 -7.44
CA LYS A 181 6.90 -17.62 -6.89
C LYS A 181 6.89 -16.40 -5.98
N ILE A 182 7.47 -16.52 -4.81
CA ILE A 182 7.69 -15.44 -3.86
C ILE A 182 9.20 -15.31 -3.63
N LEU A 183 9.76 -14.14 -3.91
CA LEU A 183 11.14 -13.81 -3.56
C LEU A 183 11.14 -12.95 -2.30
N ALA A 184 11.98 -13.29 -1.35
CA ALA A 184 12.14 -12.55 -0.10
C ALA A 184 13.62 -12.38 0.25
N ASP A 185 13.93 -11.28 0.97
CA ASP A 185 15.27 -11.01 1.46
C ASP A 185 15.32 -11.11 2.99
N GLY A 186 16.46 -11.56 3.52
CA GLY A 186 16.78 -11.47 4.96
C GLY A 186 15.91 -12.29 5.92
N ILE A 187 15.02 -13.13 5.44
CA ILE A 187 14.18 -14.00 6.28
C ILE A 187 14.96 -15.28 6.56
N SER A 188 15.15 -15.61 7.85
CA SER A 188 15.71 -16.92 8.20
C SER A 188 14.81 -18.04 7.70
N ASN A 189 15.39 -19.06 7.07
CA ASN A 189 14.67 -20.12 6.35
C ASN A 189 13.72 -20.96 7.20
N GLY A 190 13.85 -20.98 8.51
CA GLY A 190 13.03 -21.67 9.54
C GLY A 190 11.69 -22.26 9.12
N GLY A 191 11.62 -23.07 8.06
CA GLY A 191 10.40 -23.76 7.60
C GLY A 191 9.38 -22.89 6.85
N ILE A 192 9.75 -21.66 6.42
CA ILE A 192 8.80 -20.80 5.69
C ILE A 192 8.55 -21.28 4.25
N ALA A 193 9.55 -21.92 3.64
CA ALA A 193 9.43 -22.42 2.27
C ALA A 193 8.45 -23.58 2.19
N GLU A 194 8.57 -24.53 3.12
CA GLU A 194 7.65 -25.68 3.28
C GLU A 194 6.25 -25.18 3.56
N TRP A 195 6.10 -24.27 4.52
CA TRP A 195 4.81 -23.68 4.86
C TRP A 195 4.18 -22.95 3.65
N ALA A 196 4.94 -22.18 2.88
CA ALA A 196 4.44 -21.47 1.71
C ALA A 196 3.97 -22.44 0.61
N LYS A 197 4.67 -23.57 0.45
CA LYS A 197 4.28 -24.65 -0.47
C LYS A 197 2.97 -25.30 -0.05
N GLU A 198 2.79 -25.60 1.23
CA GLU A 198 1.58 -26.22 1.77
C GLU A 198 0.35 -25.31 1.65
N VAL A 199 0.49 -24.04 2.05
CA VAL A 199 -0.64 -23.11 2.19
C VAL A 199 -1.07 -22.49 0.85
N GLY A 200 -0.13 -22.22 -0.04
CA GLY A 200 -0.41 -21.48 -1.27
C GLY A 200 0.16 -22.08 -2.54
N ALA A 201 0.77 -23.27 -2.47
CA ALA A 201 1.53 -23.88 -3.57
C ALA A 201 2.58 -22.93 -4.16
N TRP A 202 3.18 -22.08 -3.31
CA TRP A 202 4.19 -21.11 -3.72
C TRP A 202 5.58 -21.65 -3.60
N ILE A 203 6.42 -21.41 -4.61
CA ILE A 203 7.86 -21.56 -4.53
C ILE A 203 8.39 -20.34 -3.80
N PHE A 204 8.88 -20.53 -2.58
CA PHE A 204 9.49 -19.47 -1.78
C PHE A 204 11.01 -19.51 -1.94
N GLU A 205 11.57 -18.42 -2.45
CA GLU A 205 13.01 -18.34 -2.74
C GLU A 205 13.61 -17.17 -1.96
N LEU A 206 14.66 -17.45 -1.20
CA LEU A 206 15.42 -16.42 -0.50
C LEU A 206 16.46 -15.82 -1.45
N VAL A 207 16.44 -14.51 -1.57
CA VAL A 207 17.49 -13.76 -2.27
C VAL A 207 18.64 -13.55 -1.29
N ILE A 208 19.59 -14.48 -1.29
CA ILE A 208 20.77 -14.43 -0.44
C ILE A 208 21.89 -13.69 -1.20
N ARG A 209 22.62 -12.80 -0.52
CA ARG A 209 23.88 -12.28 -1.07
C ARG A 209 24.85 -13.46 -1.21
N PRO A 210 25.53 -13.61 -2.35
CA PRO A 210 26.64 -14.55 -2.44
C PRO A 210 27.61 -14.30 -1.29
N LYS A 211 28.11 -15.35 -0.65
CA LYS A 211 29.21 -15.23 0.31
C LYS A 211 30.41 -14.62 -0.43
N GLU A 212 30.82 -13.46 0.06
CA GLU A 212 31.94 -12.74 -0.53
C GLU A 212 33.23 -13.37 0.02
N GLU A 213 34.11 -13.82 -0.87
CA GLU A 213 35.35 -14.51 -0.52
C GLU A 213 36.49 -13.55 -0.16
N SER A 214 36.36 -12.24 -0.53
CA SER A 214 37.38 -11.22 -0.24
C SER A 214 36.80 -9.90 0.29
N GLU A 215 37.61 -9.11 1.01
CA GLU A 215 37.25 -7.76 1.46
C GLU A 215 36.97 -6.78 0.32
N GLU A 216 37.65 -6.94 -0.81
CA GLU A 216 37.46 -6.12 -2.01
C GLU A 216 36.08 -6.39 -2.66
N GLU A 217 35.62 -7.63 -2.66
CA GLU A 217 34.28 -7.99 -3.15
C GLU A 217 33.16 -7.47 -2.26
N ARG A 218 33.38 -7.36 -0.95
CA ARG A 218 32.44 -6.76 0.01
C ARG A 218 32.19 -5.29 -0.25
N LYS A 219 33.19 -4.57 -0.79
CA LYS A 219 33.09 -3.14 -1.12
C LYS A 219 32.36 -2.89 -2.46
N LYS A 220 32.23 -3.90 -3.32
CA LYS A 220 31.54 -3.76 -4.62
C LYS A 220 30.04 -3.82 -4.43
N PHE A 221 29.34 -2.78 -4.92
CA PHE A 221 27.88 -2.76 -4.93
C PHE A 221 27.34 -3.80 -5.91
N LYS A 222 26.79 -4.92 -5.38
CA LYS A 222 26.12 -5.95 -6.20
C LYS A 222 24.60 -5.73 -6.15
N VAL A 223 24.00 -5.42 -7.30
CA VAL A 223 22.54 -5.33 -7.42
C VAL A 223 21.93 -6.72 -7.29
N LEU A 224 21.23 -6.98 -6.19
CA LEU A 224 20.48 -8.23 -6.03
C LEU A 224 19.26 -8.20 -6.95
N LYS A 225 19.15 -9.23 -7.79
CA LYS A 225 18.10 -9.35 -8.79
C LYS A 225 16.70 -9.19 -8.15
N TRP A 226 15.91 -8.24 -8.65
CA TRP A 226 14.52 -7.97 -8.24
C TRP A 226 14.32 -7.27 -6.88
N ARG A 227 15.27 -7.28 -5.95
CA ARG A 227 15.11 -6.67 -4.62
C ARG A 227 14.78 -5.18 -4.68
N TRP A 228 15.44 -4.44 -5.56
CA TRP A 228 15.24 -3.01 -5.75
C TRP A 228 13.78 -2.61 -6.03
N ILE A 229 12.93 -3.54 -6.51
CA ILE A 229 11.53 -3.27 -6.84
C ILE A 229 10.70 -3.01 -5.58
N VAL A 230 10.84 -3.85 -4.54
CA VAL A 230 10.12 -3.65 -3.28
C VAL A 230 10.70 -2.47 -2.51
N GLU A 231 12.02 -2.28 -2.54
CA GLU A 231 12.69 -1.10 -1.97
C GLU A 231 12.17 0.20 -2.62
N ARG A 232 12.04 0.22 -3.94
CA ARG A 232 11.43 1.33 -4.69
C ARG A 232 9.98 1.58 -4.24
N THR A 233 9.22 0.53 -3.94
CA THR A 233 7.85 0.69 -3.44
C THR A 233 7.83 1.37 -2.08
N PHE A 234 8.72 1.00 -1.16
CA PHE A 234 8.88 1.72 0.10
C PHE A 234 9.29 3.18 -0.13
N ALA A 235 10.18 3.45 -1.09
CA ALA A 235 10.55 4.82 -1.45
C ALA A 235 9.36 5.63 -1.99
N TRP A 236 8.45 5.02 -2.76
CA TRP A 236 7.21 5.69 -3.18
C TRP A 236 6.28 5.99 -1.99
N LEU A 237 6.16 5.06 -1.03
CA LEU A 237 5.39 5.29 0.19
C LEU A 237 5.99 6.43 1.03
N GLY A 238 7.32 6.54 1.10
CA GLY A 238 8.02 7.62 1.78
C GLY A 238 7.72 9.03 1.24
N ARG A 239 7.21 9.15 0.01
CA ARG A 239 6.74 10.43 -0.55
C ARG A 239 5.40 10.91 0.03
N TYR A 240 4.72 10.08 0.80
CA TYR A 240 3.49 10.40 1.52
C TYR A 240 3.85 10.68 2.98
N ARG A 241 3.79 11.95 3.38
CA ARG A 241 4.23 12.38 4.73
C ARG A 241 3.50 11.65 5.85
N ARG A 242 2.23 11.25 5.64
CA ARG A 242 1.49 10.43 6.61
C ARG A 242 2.14 9.07 6.87
N LEU A 243 2.97 8.58 5.96
CA LEU A 243 3.69 7.31 6.07
C LEU A 243 5.16 7.45 6.49
N SER A 244 5.66 8.66 6.79
CA SER A 244 7.04 8.88 7.26
C SER A 244 7.33 8.21 8.60
N LYS A 245 6.33 8.17 9.47
CA LYS A 245 6.24 7.35 10.69
C LYS A 245 4.90 6.62 10.68
N ASP A 246 4.61 5.86 11.73
CA ASP A 246 3.27 5.33 11.96
C ASP A 246 2.55 6.17 13.01
N TYR A 247 1.61 6.98 12.57
CA TYR A 247 0.82 7.90 13.40
C TYR A 247 -0.53 7.30 13.83
N GLU A 248 -0.76 6.03 13.50
CA GLU A 248 -2.09 5.43 13.65
C GLU A 248 -2.22 4.66 14.97
N GLY A 249 -3.40 4.74 15.58
CA GLY A 249 -3.72 3.95 16.79
C GLY A 249 -3.90 2.45 16.49
N THR A 250 -4.21 2.07 15.24
CA THR A 250 -4.44 0.67 14.85
C THR A 250 -3.62 0.25 13.64
N GLU A 251 -3.25 -1.02 13.58
CA GLU A 251 -2.55 -1.64 12.45
C GLU A 251 -3.39 -1.57 11.16
N ALA A 252 -4.70 -1.77 11.26
CA ALA A 252 -5.63 -1.69 10.13
C ALA A 252 -5.66 -0.28 9.49
N SER A 253 -5.56 0.79 10.31
CA SER A 253 -5.46 2.16 9.79
C SER A 253 -4.14 2.36 9.04
N SER A 254 -3.04 1.85 9.59
CA SER A 254 -1.71 1.92 8.94
C SER A 254 -1.71 1.21 7.59
N GLU A 255 -2.31 0.01 7.50
CA GLU A 255 -2.48 -0.72 6.24
C GLU A 255 -3.32 0.05 5.23
N SER A 256 -4.40 0.69 5.70
CA SER A 256 -5.28 1.47 4.83
C SER A 256 -4.58 2.67 4.20
N TRP A 257 -3.68 3.34 4.94
CA TRP A 257 -2.84 4.41 4.39
C TRP A 257 -1.87 3.91 3.31
N ILE A 258 -1.33 2.69 3.46
CA ILE A 258 -0.50 2.07 2.42
C ILE A 258 -1.33 1.89 1.15
N TYR A 259 -2.51 1.28 1.24
CA TYR A 259 -3.39 1.11 0.07
C TYR A 259 -3.80 2.44 -0.55
N LEU A 260 -4.18 3.43 0.26
CA LEU A 260 -4.58 4.75 -0.21
C LEU A 260 -3.44 5.45 -0.97
N ALA A 261 -2.22 5.40 -0.44
CA ALA A 261 -1.05 5.96 -1.12
C ALA A 261 -0.80 5.27 -2.47
N LEU A 262 -0.93 3.95 -2.54
CA LEU A 262 -0.78 3.19 -3.79
C LEU A 262 -1.91 3.44 -4.78
N ILE A 263 -3.15 3.59 -4.31
CA ILE A 263 -4.29 3.99 -5.14
C ILE A 263 -3.98 5.33 -5.82
N HIS A 264 -3.54 6.33 -5.07
CA HIS A 264 -3.17 7.63 -5.61
C HIS A 264 -2.01 7.53 -6.62
N LEU A 265 -0.98 6.74 -6.31
CA LEU A 265 0.12 6.49 -7.23
C LEU A 265 -0.35 5.85 -8.53
N MET A 266 -1.20 4.81 -8.46
CA MET A 266 -1.70 4.11 -9.63
C MET A 266 -2.61 4.99 -10.49
N LEU A 267 -3.45 5.81 -9.88
CA LEU A 267 -4.27 6.80 -10.61
C LEU A 267 -3.40 7.78 -11.39
N ARG A 268 -2.34 8.30 -10.78
CA ARG A 268 -1.40 9.20 -11.45
C ARG A 268 -0.60 8.53 -12.57
N ARG A 269 -0.38 7.24 -12.49
CA ARG A 269 0.24 6.47 -13.58
C ARG A 269 -0.72 6.25 -14.73
N LEU A 270 -1.96 5.87 -14.43
CA LEU A 270 -2.97 5.57 -15.45
C LEU A 270 -3.43 6.84 -16.18
N ASP A 271 -3.63 7.91 -15.43
CA ASP A 271 -4.13 9.19 -15.94
C ASP A 271 -3.22 10.30 -15.35
N PRO A 272 -2.07 10.60 -16.01
CA PRO A 272 -1.19 11.69 -15.61
C PRO A 272 -1.95 13.01 -15.53
N ALA A 273 -1.52 13.89 -14.62
CA ALA A 273 -2.16 15.17 -14.38
C ALA A 273 -1.71 16.21 -15.39
#